data_6eabe133b8a704699a1e3aaae599015d
#
_entry.id   6eabe133b8a704699a1e3aaae599015d
#
_cell.length_a   1.000
_cell.length_b   1.000
_cell.length_c   1.000
_cell.angle_alpha   90.00
_cell.angle_beta   90.00
_cell.angle_gamma   90.00
#
_symmetry.space_group_name_H-M   'P 1'
#
loop_
_entity.id
_entity.type
_entity.pdbx_description
1 polymer ?
#
loop_
_entity_poly.entity_id
_entity_poly.type
_entity_poly.pdbx_seq_one_letter_code
_entity_poly.pdbx_strand_id
1 'polypeptide(L)'
;MLILENVKKLYSNNRGLRSTSIQFREGEITGILGRNGSGKTTMLKAILNLLPLDEGWITLHNKPVEEQFEQIAFITEDGSFFPYMSAKEYGEFLTLYYPSFSKKRYFELLDQFEVSIFDTIKSLSKGQQLKVEISAGFAMNAKLIILDEPFTTLDIYAKEDTVRLLIEQVKEDVIILISTHNIEEIETVIDRCVVLDDGMIQEDIMMDELNECGKDLRALLDPYRPAVRK
;
A
#
# COMPACT_ATOMS: atom_id res chain seq x y z
N MET A 1 13.10 4.26 -8.68
CA MET A 1 11.92 4.16 -9.58
C MET A 1 11.45 2.71 -9.66
N LEU A 2 10.14 2.48 -9.59
CA LEU A 2 9.46 1.19 -9.82
C LEU A 2 8.81 1.23 -11.20
N ILE A 3 9.06 0.21 -12.04
CA ILE A 3 8.58 0.16 -13.43
C ILE A 3 7.81 -1.15 -13.63
N LEU A 4 6.61 -1.03 -14.15
CA LEU A 4 5.79 -2.12 -14.68
C LEU A 4 5.79 -1.99 -16.20
N GLU A 5 6.13 -3.06 -16.94
CA GLU A 5 6.08 -3.07 -18.39
C GLU A 5 5.25 -4.22 -18.93
N ASN A 6 4.15 -3.88 -19.63
CA ASN A 6 3.20 -4.83 -20.22
C ASN A 6 2.71 -5.91 -19.23
N VAL A 7 2.62 -5.53 -17.94
CA VAL A 7 2.25 -6.45 -16.86
C VAL A 7 0.80 -6.88 -17.02
N LYS A 8 0.60 -8.19 -17.07
CA LYS A 8 -0.72 -8.80 -17.19
C LYS A 8 -0.87 -9.96 -16.23
N LYS A 9 -2.02 -10.01 -15.56
CA LYS A 9 -2.43 -11.12 -14.72
C LYS A 9 -3.94 -11.28 -14.75
N LEU A 10 -4.42 -12.31 -15.39
CA LEU A 10 -5.84 -12.65 -15.43
C LEU A 10 -6.13 -13.96 -14.68
N TYR A 11 -7.20 -13.96 -13.92
CA TYR A 11 -7.75 -15.16 -13.30
C TYR A 11 -8.73 -15.88 -14.24
N SER A 12 -9.13 -17.09 -13.89
CA SER A 12 -10.02 -17.92 -14.71
C SER A 12 -11.37 -17.28 -15.07
N ASN A 13 -11.83 -16.31 -14.27
CA ASN A 13 -13.03 -15.51 -14.51
C ASN A 13 -12.77 -14.25 -15.36
N ASN A 14 -11.62 -14.14 -16.00
CA ASN A 14 -11.17 -13.03 -16.85
C ASN A 14 -11.06 -11.68 -16.09
N ARG A 15 -10.98 -11.72 -14.74
CA ARG A 15 -10.70 -10.57 -13.87
C ARG A 15 -9.22 -10.53 -13.54
N GLY A 16 -8.73 -9.37 -13.14
CA GLY A 16 -7.34 -9.18 -12.73
C GLY A 16 -6.76 -7.91 -13.31
N LEU A 17 -5.48 -7.94 -13.68
CA LEU A 17 -4.77 -6.83 -14.30
C LEU A 17 -4.59 -7.15 -15.79
N ARG A 18 -5.12 -6.30 -16.66
CA ARG A 18 -4.88 -6.35 -18.11
C ARG A 18 -3.52 -5.74 -18.41
N SER A 19 -3.04 -5.91 -19.65
CA SER A 19 -1.72 -5.39 -20.03
C SER A 19 -1.56 -3.91 -19.66
N THR A 20 -0.69 -3.66 -18.68
CA THR A 20 -0.52 -2.36 -18.03
C THR A 20 0.96 -2.00 -17.99
N SER A 21 1.30 -0.77 -18.39
CA SER A 21 2.64 -0.19 -18.22
C SER A 21 2.52 1.11 -17.46
N ILE A 22 3.30 1.24 -16.38
CA ILE A 22 3.32 2.42 -15.53
C ILE A 22 4.66 2.51 -14.79
N GLN A 23 5.05 3.74 -14.43
CA GLN A 23 6.23 4.02 -13.63
C GLN A 23 5.82 4.78 -12.37
N PHE A 24 6.33 4.36 -11.21
CA PHE A 24 6.18 5.07 -9.94
C PHE A 24 7.52 5.67 -9.54
N ARG A 25 7.49 6.93 -9.09
CA ARG A 25 8.69 7.70 -8.78
C ARG A 25 8.96 7.71 -7.29
N GLU A 26 10.22 7.92 -6.94
CA GLU A 26 10.61 8.24 -5.58
C GLU A 26 10.14 9.66 -5.21
N GLY A 27 9.94 9.90 -3.92
CA GLY A 27 9.57 11.21 -3.37
C GLY A 27 8.11 11.57 -3.52
N GLU A 28 7.26 10.65 -4.02
CA GLU A 28 5.81 10.88 -4.16
C GLU A 28 4.98 9.78 -3.47
N ILE A 29 3.81 10.15 -2.98
CA ILE A 29 2.77 9.23 -2.54
C ILE A 29 1.78 9.06 -3.68
N THR A 30 1.72 7.86 -4.25
CA THR A 30 0.75 7.53 -5.30
C THR A 30 -0.45 6.79 -4.73
N GLY A 31 -1.65 7.37 -4.89
CA GLY A 31 -2.92 6.72 -4.59
C GLY A 31 -3.38 5.86 -5.78
N ILE A 32 -3.58 4.56 -5.55
CA ILE A 32 -4.17 3.63 -6.52
C ILE A 32 -5.64 3.48 -6.16
N LEU A 33 -6.50 4.16 -6.91
CA LEU A 33 -7.93 4.24 -6.67
C LEU A 33 -8.71 3.32 -7.61
N GLY A 34 -9.87 2.89 -7.16
CA GLY A 34 -10.77 2.09 -7.97
C GLY A 34 -11.69 1.25 -7.12
N ARG A 35 -12.73 0.73 -7.74
CA ARG A 35 -13.75 -0.09 -7.09
C ARG A 35 -13.19 -1.43 -6.61
N ASN A 36 -13.93 -2.10 -5.74
CA ASN A 36 -13.63 -3.49 -5.39
C ASN A 36 -13.69 -4.37 -6.64
N GLY A 37 -12.60 -5.12 -6.88
CA GLY A 37 -12.44 -5.95 -8.08
C GLY A 37 -11.90 -5.23 -9.31
N SER A 38 -11.51 -3.95 -9.23
CA SER A 38 -10.88 -3.21 -10.35
C SER A 38 -9.47 -3.68 -10.72
N GLY A 39 -8.80 -4.45 -9.84
CA GLY A 39 -7.45 -4.96 -10.08
C GLY A 39 -6.38 -4.38 -9.14
N LYS A 40 -6.69 -3.47 -8.20
CA LYS A 40 -5.72 -2.84 -7.27
C LYS A 40 -4.86 -3.88 -6.54
N THR A 41 -5.48 -4.73 -5.75
CA THR A 41 -4.77 -5.79 -5.00
C THR A 41 -4.01 -6.75 -5.94
N THR A 42 -4.51 -7.00 -7.16
CA THR A 42 -3.79 -7.81 -8.16
C THR A 42 -2.53 -7.08 -8.62
N MET A 43 -2.59 -5.78 -8.88
CA MET A 43 -1.43 -4.96 -9.22
C MET A 43 -0.40 -4.96 -8.08
N LEU A 44 -0.83 -4.72 -6.84
CA LEU A 44 0.07 -4.71 -5.69
C LEU A 44 0.73 -6.09 -5.47
N LYS A 45 -0.05 -7.18 -5.55
CA LYS A 45 0.48 -8.54 -5.45
C LYS A 45 1.43 -8.89 -6.62
N ALA A 46 1.20 -8.35 -7.82
CA ALA A 46 2.12 -8.48 -8.93
C ALA A 46 3.45 -7.78 -8.64
N ILE A 47 3.41 -6.53 -8.15
CA ILE A 47 4.60 -5.76 -7.74
C ILE A 47 5.39 -6.52 -6.67
N LEU A 48 4.71 -7.18 -5.74
CA LEU A 48 5.34 -7.97 -4.67
C LEU A 48 5.80 -9.37 -5.13
N ASN A 49 5.66 -9.72 -6.40
CA ASN A 49 5.91 -11.06 -6.94
C ASN A 49 5.19 -12.18 -6.16
N LEU A 50 4.02 -11.87 -5.57
CA LEU A 50 3.20 -12.83 -4.82
C LEU A 50 2.29 -13.67 -5.73
N LEU A 51 2.32 -13.40 -7.03
CA LEU A 51 1.58 -14.15 -8.03
C LEU A 51 2.37 -14.18 -9.35
N PRO A 52 2.33 -15.29 -10.11
CA PRO A 52 2.99 -15.37 -11.40
C PRO A 52 2.28 -14.46 -12.42
N LEU A 53 3.04 -13.67 -13.15
CA LEU A 53 2.54 -12.87 -14.26
C LEU A 53 2.21 -13.77 -15.45
N ASP A 54 1.21 -13.38 -16.26
CA ASP A 54 0.91 -14.00 -17.52
C ASP A 54 1.78 -13.38 -18.65
N GLU A 55 2.10 -12.05 -18.52
CA GLU A 55 2.95 -11.29 -19.45
C GLU A 55 3.63 -10.13 -18.69
N GLY A 56 4.73 -9.62 -19.25
CA GLY A 56 5.42 -8.42 -18.76
C GLY A 56 6.45 -8.70 -17.67
N TRP A 57 7.03 -7.62 -17.13
CA TRP A 57 8.03 -7.69 -16.05
C TRP A 57 7.94 -6.45 -15.15
N ILE A 58 8.49 -6.58 -13.95
CA ILE A 58 8.49 -5.52 -12.93
C ILE A 58 9.92 -5.36 -12.41
N THR A 59 10.39 -4.11 -12.36
CA THR A 59 11.70 -3.78 -11.79
C THR A 59 11.59 -2.65 -10.78
N LEU A 60 12.37 -2.76 -9.72
CA LEU A 60 12.62 -1.72 -8.73
C LEU A 60 14.10 -1.32 -8.84
N HIS A 61 14.39 -0.01 -9.05
CA HIS A 61 15.76 0.49 -9.23
C HIS A 61 16.55 -0.29 -10.30
N ASN A 62 15.92 -0.60 -11.45
CA ASN A 62 16.48 -1.37 -12.57
C ASN A 62 16.90 -2.81 -12.23
N LYS A 63 16.41 -3.39 -11.14
CA LYS A 63 16.62 -4.79 -10.78
C LYS A 63 15.26 -5.50 -10.65
N PRO A 64 15.20 -6.81 -10.90
CA PRO A 64 14.00 -7.58 -10.62
C PRO A 64 13.54 -7.41 -9.18
N VAL A 65 12.23 -7.28 -8.99
CA VAL A 65 11.66 -6.99 -7.66
C VAL A 65 11.91 -8.15 -6.68
N GLU A 66 11.97 -9.38 -7.17
CA GLU A 66 12.25 -10.58 -6.41
C GLU A 66 13.65 -10.62 -5.77
N GLU A 67 14.56 -9.79 -6.26
CA GLU A 67 15.92 -9.67 -5.69
C GLU A 67 16.01 -8.60 -4.59
N GLN A 68 14.88 -7.92 -4.27
CA GLN A 68 14.90 -6.72 -3.44
C GLN A 68 13.87 -6.71 -2.31
N PHE A 69 13.38 -7.87 -1.87
CA PHE A 69 12.35 -7.95 -0.82
C PHE A 69 12.75 -7.28 0.50
N GLU A 70 14.04 -7.22 0.81
CA GLU A 70 14.55 -6.52 2.00
C GLU A 70 14.33 -5.00 1.96
N GLN A 71 14.04 -4.43 0.78
CA GLN A 71 13.79 -3.01 0.56
C GLN A 71 12.30 -2.70 0.40
N ILE A 72 11.42 -3.67 0.60
CA ILE A 72 9.98 -3.54 0.38
C ILE A 72 9.24 -3.76 1.69
N ALA A 73 8.40 -2.79 2.07
CA ALA A 73 7.43 -2.95 3.14
C ALA A 73 6.04 -3.13 2.54
N PHE A 74 5.32 -4.15 2.98
CA PHE A 74 3.93 -4.39 2.61
C PHE A 74 3.05 -4.36 3.85
N ILE A 75 2.08 -3.45 3.86
CA ILE A 75 1.11 -3.24 4.93
C ILE A 75 -0.26 -3.59 4.37
N THR A 76 -0.94 -4.54 4.95
CA THR A 76 -2.25 -5.03 4.48
C THR A 76 -3.19 -5.28 5.65
N GLU A 77 -4.51 -5.08 5.41
CA GLU A 77 -5.54 -5.36 6.42
C GLU A 77 -5.55 -6.84 6.85
N ASP A 78 -5.24 -7.75 5.95
CA ASP A 78 -5.20 -9.20 6.25
C ASP A 78 -4.05 -9.58 7.18
N GLY A 79 -3.02 -8.72 7.28
CA GLY A 79 -1.80 -8.92 8.06
C GLY A 79 -0.82 -9.90 7.42
N SER A 80 0.47 -9.59 7.56
CA SER A 80 1.59 -10.45 7.12
C SER A 80 2.29 -11.15 8.29
N PHE A 81 1.80 -10.95 9.49
CA PHE A 81 2.38 -11.40 10.75
C PHE A 81 2.10 -12.87 11.07
N PHE A 82 2.89 -13.43 11.97
CA PHE A 82 2.64 -14.74 12.57
C PHE A 82 1.62 -14.59 13.72
N PRO A 83 0.38 -15.10 13.59
CA PRO A 83 -0.72 -14.78 14.49
C PRO A 83 -0.53 -15.22 15.93
N TYR A 84 0.32 -16.23 16.16
CA TYR A 84 0.60 -16.78 17.49
C TYR A 84 1.82 -16.15 18.20
N MET A 85 2.57 -15.30 17.51
CA MET A 85 3.58 -14.46 18.15
C MET A 85 2.91 -13.30 18.88
N SER A 86 3.53 -12.84 19.97
CA SER A 86 3.29 -11.53 20.51
C SER A 86 3.88 -10.46 19.60
N ALA A 87 3.41 -9.20 19.71
CA ALA A 87 3.99 -8.10 18.96
C ALA A 87 5.49 -7.94 19.25
N LYS A 88 5.93 -8.25 20.50
CA LYS A 88 7.35 -8.27 20.88
C LYS A 88 8.13 -9.33 20.10
N GLU A 89 7.66 -10.57 20.10
CA GLU A 89 8.32 -11.68 19.39
C GLU A 89 8.37 -11.44 17.89
N TYR A 90 7.33 -10.85 17.32
CA TYR A 90 7.29 -10.46 15.91
C TYR A 90 8.35 -9.41 15.58
N GLY A 91 8.52 -8.38 16.41
CA GLY A 91 9.59 -7.39 16.24
C GLY A 91 10.99 -7.98 16.38
N GLU A 92 11.18 -8.98 17.26
CA GLU A 92 12.44 -9.72 17.39
C GLU A 92 12.70 -10.58 16.15
N PHE A 93 11.68 -11.25 15.62
CA PHE A 93 11.75 -12.00 14.36
C PHE A 93 12.16 -11.08 13.20
N LEU A 94 11.49 -9.94 13.01
CA LEU A 94 11.82 -9.00 11.94
C LEU A 94 13.26 -8.49 12.04
N THR A 95 13.76 -8.25 13.25
CA THR A 95 15.15 -7.84 13.48
C THR A 95 16.17 -8.87 12.98
N LEU A 96 15.83 -10.18 13.02
CA LEU A 96 16.72 -11.25 12.57
C LEU A 96 16.77 -11.38 11.04
N TYR A 97 15.66 -11.10 10.35
CA TYR A 97 15.52 -11.36 8.91
C TYR A 97 15.63 -10.12 8.04
N TYR A 98 15.45 -8.93 8.62
CA TYR A 98 15.50 -7.66 7.88
C TYR A 98 16.58 -6.74 8.47
N PRO A 99 17.76 -6.66 7.84
CA PRO A 99 18.90 -5.86 8.37
C PRO A 99 18.58 -4.37 8.54
N SER A 100 17.67 -3.83 7.72
CA SER A 100 17.22 -2.43 7.77
C SER A 100 16.16 -2.15 8.83
N PHE A 101 15.60 -3.19 9.48
CA PHE A 101 14.51 -3.06 10.44
C PHE A 101 14.97 -2.34 11.73
N SER A 102 14.29 -1.27 12.08
CA SER A 102 14.54 -0.53 13.32
C SER A 102 13.66 -1.04 14.46
N LYS A 103 14.19 -1.97 15.26
CA LYS A 103 13.51 -2.47 16.45
C LYS A 103 13.07 -1.35 17.39
N LYS A 104 13.90 -0.30 17.56
CA LYS A 104 13.57 0.88 18.35
C LYS A 104 12.32 1.58 17.82
N ARG A 105 12.30 1.91 16.51
CA ARG A 105 11.16 2.61 15.89
C ARG A 105 9.88 1.78 15.97
N TYR A 106 9.98 0.47 15.79
CA TYR A 106 8.85 -0.43 15.90
C TYR A 106 8.16 -0.34 17.27
N PHE A 107 8.93 -0.41 18.36
CA PHE A 107 8.36 -0.33 19.70
C PHE A 107 7.85 1.07 20.04
N GLU A 108 8.50 2.15 19.56
CA GLU A 108 7.99 3.51 19.69
C GLU A 108 6.62 3.66 19.02
N LEU A 109 6.42 3.07 17.84
CA LEU A 109 5.15 3.11 17.12
C LEU A 109 4.06 2.27 17.81
N LEU A 110 4.40 1.09 18.35
CA LEU A 110 3.45 0.29 19.13
C LEU A 110 2.98 1.02 20.38
N ASP A 111 3.88 1.72 21.07
CA ASP A 111 3.55 2.55 22.23
C ASP A 111 2.64 3.72 21.84
N GLN A 112 2.97 4.44 20.76
CA GLN A 112 2.13 5.51 20.21
C GLN A 112 0.72 5.04 19.85
N PHE A 113 0.60 3.85 19.27
CA PHE A 113 -0.68 3.24 18.91
C PHE A 113 -1.38 2.53 20.09
N GLU A 114 -0.80 2.57 21.27
CA GLU A 114 -1.33 1.91 22.48
C GLU A 114 -1.57 0.39 22.30
N VAL A 115 -0.65 -0.30 21.59
CA VAL A 115 -0.73 -1.74 21.35
C VAL A 115 0.11 -2.49 22.38
N SER A 116 -0.51 -3.47 23.06
CA SER A 116 0.22 -4.37 23.98
C SER A 116 1.27 -5.20 23.24
N ILE A 117 2.52 -5.14 23.73
CA ILE A 117 3.62 -5.90 23.14
C ILE A 117 3.67 -7.36 23.61
N PHE A 118 2.89 -7.72 24.64
CA PHE A 118 2.93 -9.04 25.28
C PHE A 118 1.80 -9.96 24.83
N ASP A 119 0.70 -9.39 24.34
CA ASP A 119 -0.44 -10.17 23.85
C ASP A 119 -0.11 -10.80 22.49
N THR A 120 -0.64 -12.01 22.24
CA THR A 120 -0.52 -12.63 20.93
C THR A 120 -1.29 -11.80 19.91
N ILE A 121 -0.71 -11.60 18.70
CA ILE A 121 -1.32 -10.78 17.67
C ILE A 121 -2.72 -11.27 17.33
N LYS A 122 -2.94 -12.60 17.34
CA LYS A 122 -4.27 -13.20 17.11
C LYS A 122 -5.32 -12.75 18.14
N SER A 123 -4.94 -12.43 19.38
CA SER A 123 -5.86 -12.00 20.44
C SER A 123 -6.23 -10.52 20.35
N LEU A 124 -5.48 -9.73 19.58
CA LEU A 124 -5.73 -8.32 19.35
C LEU A 124 -6.97 -8.10 18.47
N SER A 125 -7.62 -6.96 18.61
CA SER A 125 -8.67 -6.53 17.68
C SER A 125 -8.10 -6.32 16.27
N LYS A 126 -8.93 -6.34 15.24
CA LYS A 126 -8.49 -6.11 13.85
C LYS A 126 -7.75 -4.78 13.69
N GLY A 127 -8.27 -3.71 14.31
CA GLY A 127 -7.59 -2.41 14.30
C GLY A 127 -6.22 -2.46 14.99
N GLN A 128 -6.07 -3.16 16.11
CA GLN A 128 -4.78 -3.33 16.78
C GLN A 128 -3.83 -4.21 15.95
N GLN A 129 -4.33 -5.25 15.29
CA GLN A 129 -3.53 -6.06 14.36
C GLN A 129 -2.97 -5.21 13.23
N LEU A 130 -3.79 -4.33 12.63
CA LEU A 130 -3.35 -3.41 11.59
C LEU A 130 -2.34 -2.38 12.12
N LYS A 131 -2.50 -1.89 13.35
CA LYS A 131 -1.50 -1.03 14.02
C LYS A 131 -0.15 -1.74 14.17
N VAL A 132 -0.13 -3.05 14.46
CA VAL A 132 1.11 -3.86 14.47
C VAL A 132 1.75 -3.90 13.07
N GLU A 133 0.96 -4.14 12.03
CA GLU A 133 1.42 -4.14 10.62
C GLU A 133 2.02 -2.78 10.21
N ILE A 134 1.31 -1.70 10.49
CA ILE A 134 1.76 -0.33 10.22
C ILE A 134 3.08 -0.05 10.92
N SER A 135 3.17 -0.42 12.22
CA SER A 135 4.38 -0.23 13.01
C SER A 135 5.56 -1.03 12.44
N ALA A 136 5.31 -2.27 12.01
CA ALA A 136 6.32 -3.11 11.38
C ALA A 136 6.78 -2.53 10.03
N GLY A 137 5.85 -2.19 9.15
CA GLY A 137 6.15 -1.67 7.82
C GLY A 137 6.96 -0.37 7.87
N PHE A 138 6.57 0.59 8.72
CA PHE A 138 7.30 1.85 8.85
C PHE A 138 8.65 1.72 9.58
N ALA A 139 8.85 0.66 10.36
CA ALA A 139 10.13 0.36 10.98
C ALA A 139 11.14 -0.33 10.03
N MET A 140 10.73 -0.77 8.85
CA MET A 140 11.59 -1.48 7.89
C MET A 140 12.61 -0.58 7.18
N ASN A 141 12.45 0.75 7.21
CA ASN A 141 13.26 1.69 6.42
C ASN A 141 13.32 1.30 4.93
N ALA A 142 12.19 0.91 4.37
CA ALA A 142 12.05 0.40 3.02
C ALA A 142 12.21 1.51 1.95
N LYS A 143 12.56 1.10 0.73
CA LYS A 143 12.60 1.97 -0.46
C LYS A 143 11.29 1.94 -1.25
N LEU A 144 10.49 0.91 -1.05
CA LEU A 144 9.14 0.77 -1.56
C LEU A 144 8.21 0.41 -0.41
N ILE A 145 7.23 1.27 -0.13
CA ILE A 145 6.21 1.04 0.88
C ILE A 145 4.88 0.89 0.16
N ILE A 146 4.25 -0.25 0.34
CA ILE A 146 2.94 -0.57 -0.26
C ILE A 146 1.93 -0.76 0.85
N LEU A 147 0.81 -0.04 0.75
CA LEU A 147 -0.31 -0.14 1.68
C LEU A 147 -1.57 -0.56 0.91
N ASP A 148 -2.15 -1.71 1.26
CA ASP A 148 -3.40 -2.21 0.67
C ASP A 148 -4.55 -2.03 1.66
N GLU A 149 -5.45 -1.06 1.38
CA GLU A 149 -6.62 -0.67 2.20
C GLU A 149 -6.25 -0.38 3.68
N PRO A 150 -5.25 0.49 3.97
CA PRO A 150 -4.64 0.60 5.30
C PRO A 150 -5.51 1.29 6.36
N PHE A 151 -6.69 1.81 6.00
CA PHE A 151 -7.52 2.61 6.90
C PHE A 151 -8.83 1.92 7.31
N THR A 152 -9.16 0.77 6.73
CA THR A 152 -10.50 0.15 6.79
C THR A 152 -10.98 -0.12 8.22
N THR A 153 -10.09 -0.56 9.11
CA THR A 153 -10.43 -0.96 10.49
C THR A 153 -9.88 -0.03 11.56
N LEU A 154 -9.25 1.08 11.17
CA LEU A 154 -8.69 2.05 12.11
C LEU A 154 -9.76 3.02 12.62
N ASP A 155 -9.64 3.39 13.90
CA ASP A 155 -10.34 4.53 14.46
C ASP A 155 -9.79 5.86 13.92
N ILE A 156 -10.51 6.96 14.17
CA ILE A 156 -10.17 8.27 13.59
C ILE A 156 -8.77 8.75 14.01
N TYR A 157 -8.35 8.51 15.25
CA TYR A 157 -7.05 8.95 15.75
C TYR A 157 -5.92 8.13 15.15
N ALA A 158 -6.11 6.81 15.03
CA ALA A 158 -5.13 5.95 14.38
C ALA A 158 -5.00 6.24 12.89
N LYS A 159 -6.08 6.65 12.21
CA LYS A 159 -6.01 7.15 10.82
C LYS A 159 -5.14 8.40 10.71
N GLU A 160 -5.37 9.39 11.56
CA GLU A 160 -4.58 10.63 11.60
C GLU A 160 -3.09 10.35 11.88
N ASP A 161 -2.79 9.47 12.83
CA ASP A 161 -1.41 9.08 13.14
C ASP A 161 -0.78 8.35 11.97
N THR A 162 -1.51 7.44 11.29
CA THR A 162 -1.00 6.74 10.09
C THR A 162 -0.70 7.71 8.95
N VAL A 163 -1.57 8.71 8.74
CA VAL A 163 -1.36 9.77 7.75
C VAL A 163 -0.08 10.57 8.06
N ARG A 164 0.12 10.97 9.33
CA ARG A 164 1.36 11.66 9.74
C ARG A 164 2.60 10.81 9.49
N LEU A 165 2.54 9.52 9.82
CA LEU A 165 3.63 8.58 9.58
C LEU A 165 3.94 8.43 8.09
N LEU A 166 2.91 8.40 7.22
CA LEU A 166 3.10 8.38 5.76
C LEU A 166 3.88 9.61 5.29
N ILE A 167 3.48 10.80 5.74
CA ILE A 167 4.18 12.06 5.40
C ILE A 167 5.62 12.03 5.89
N GLU A 168 5.90 11.51 7.09
CA GLU A 168 7.26 11.35 7.62
C GLU A 168 8.13 10.39 6.78
N GLN A 169 7.51 9.43 6.07
CA GLN A 169 8.23 8.48 5.21
C GLN A 169 8.54 9.03 3.81
N VAL A 170 7.92 10.12 3.41
CA VAL A 170 8.23 10.76 2.12
C VAL A 170 9.67 11.26 2.15
N LYS A 171 10.53 10.60 1.38
CA LYS A 171 11.94 10.94 1.21
C LYS A 171 12.26 10.87 -0.27
N GLU A 172 13.30 11.59 -0.70
CA GLU A 172 13.70 11.65 -2.11
C GLU A 172 13.96 10.28 -2.76
N ASP A 173 14.19 9.23 -1.96
CA ASP A 173 14.55 7.89 -2.42
C ASP A 173 13.55 6.80 -2.03
N VAL A 174 12.33 7.17 -1.60
CA VAL A 174 11.25 6.26 -1.18
C VAL A 174 10.06 6.38 -2.12
N ILE A 175 9.49 5.24 -2.52
CA ILE A 175 8.24 5.13 -3.30
C ILE A 175 7.15 4.69 -2.33
N ILE A 176 6.01 5.39 -2.33
CA ILE A 176 4.86 5.03 -1.50
C ILE A 176 3.64 4.80 -2.39
N LEU A 177 3.05 3.61 -2.30
CA LEU A 177 1.83 3.23 -3.02
C LEU A 177 0.73 2.93 -2.00
N ILE A 178 -0.42 3.56 -2.15
CA ILE A 178 -1.58 3.32 -1.28
C ILE A 178 -2.76 2.91 -2.15
N SER A 179 -3.29 1.71 -1.94
CA SER A 179 -4.57 1.34 -2.55
C SER A 179 -5.71 1.64 -1.59
N THR A 180 -6.77 2.24 -2.11
CA THR A 180 -8.05 2.36 -1.40
C THR A 180 -9.22 2.53 -2.37
N HIS A 181 -10.42 2.25 -1.88
CA HIS A 181 -11.67 2.58 -2.55
C HIS A 181 -12.33 3.83 -1.94
N ASN A 182 -11.76 4.39 -0.86
CA ASN A 182 -12.25 5.57 -0.16
C ASN A 182 -11.30 6.77 -0.36
N ILE A 183 -11.72 7.71 -1.16
CA ILE A 183 -10.98 8.93 -1.50
C ILE A 183 -10.66 9.78 -0.28
N GLU A 184 -11.66 9.94 0.61
CA GLU A 184 -11.58 10.87 1.76
C GLU A 184 -10.43 10.56 2.71
N GLU A 185 -9.92 9.32 2.65
CA GLU A 185 -8.83 8.87 3.51
C GLU A 185 -7.47 9.33 3.04
N ILE A 186 -7.30 9.60 1.72
CA ILE A 186 -5.98 9.84 1.14
C ILE A 186 -5.86 11.11 0.30
N GLU A 187 -6.97 11.78 -0.05
CA GLU A 187 -6.94 12.94 -0.96
C GLU A 187 -6.05 14.09 -0.50
N THR A 188 -5.82 14.19 0.82
CA THR A 188 -4.98 15.24 1.42
C THR A 188 -3.50 14.88 1.50
N VAL A 189 -3.12 13.64 1.16
CA VAL A 189 -1.75 13.14 1.35
C VAL A 189 -1.11 12.58 0.09
N ILE A 190 -1.89 12.31 -0.96
CA ILE A 190 -1.34 11.80 -2.22
C ILE A 190 -0.88 12.94 -3.13
N ASP A 191 0.24 12.73 -3.81
CA ASP A 191 0.78 13.63 -4.83
C ASP A 191 0.27 13.25 -6.23
N ARG A 192 -0.05 11.97 -6.42
CA ARG A 192 -0.48 11.40 -7.70
C ARG A 192 -1.63 10.43 -7.50
N CYS A 193 -2.58 10.46 -8.43
CA CYS A 193 -3.72 9.55 -8.48
C CYS A 193 -3.66 8.66 -9.73
N VAL A 194 -3.75 7.35 -9.51
CA VAL A 194 -3.90 6.34 -10.57
C VAL A 194 -5.24 5.64 -10.38
N VAL A 195 -6.13 5.75 -11.36
CA VAL A 195 -7.45 5.13 -11.32
C VAL A 195 -7.44 3.82 -12.09
N LEU A 196 -7.76 2.73 -11.40
CA LEU A 196 -7.96 1.41 -11.99
C LEU A 196 -9.45 1.09 -12.16
N ASP A 197 -9.85 0.68 -13.35
CA ASP A 197 -11.17 0.07 -13.60
C ASP A 197 -11.04 -1.09 -14.60
N ASP A 198 -11.75 -2.19 -14.34
CA ASP A 198 -11.72 -3.46 -15.10
C ASP A 198 -10.29 -3.93 -15.48
N GLY A 199 -9.35 -3.78 -14.56
CA GLY A 199 -7.95 -4.22 -14.72
C GLY A 199 -7.09 -3.32 -15.62
N MET A 200 -7.55 -2.12 -15.96
CA MET A 200 -6.82 -1.14 -16.77
C MET A 200 -6.66 0.17 -16.01
N ILE A 201 -5.55 0.86 -16.24
CA ILE A 201 -5.38 2.25 -15.82
C ILE A 201 -6.26 3.12 -16.72
N GLN A 202 -7.17 3.87 -16.12
CA GLN A 202 -8.07 4.80 -16.81
C GLN A 202 -7.56 6.23 -16.71
N GLU A 203 -7.00 6.59 -15.54
CA GLU A 203 -6.46 7.91 -15.26
C GLU A 203 -5.12 7.77 -14.54
N ASP A 204 -4.22 8.70 -14.83
CA ASP A 204 -2.91 8.83 -14.20
C ASP A 204 -2.57 10.32 -14.19
N ILE A 205 -2.75 10.99 -13.03
CA ILE A 205 -2.71 12.44 -12.91
C ILE A 205 -2.03 12.88 -11.61
N MET A 206 -1.24 13.94 -11.68
CA MET A 206 -0.72 14.63 -10.50
C MET A 206 -1.84 15.45 -9.83
N MET A 207 -1.88 15.46 -8.50
CA MET A 207 -2.90 16.19 -7.76
C MET A 207 -2.85 17.69 -8.01
N ASP A 208 -1.66 18.27 -8.23
CA ASP A 208 -1.49 19.67 -8.59
C ASP A 208 -2.15 19.99 -9.94
N GLU A 209 -1.96 19.12 -10.95
CA GLU A 209 -2.58 19.27 -12.28
C GLU A 209 -4.12 19.19 -12.19
N LEU A 210 -4.63 18.28 -11.33
CA LEU A 210 -6.07 18.14 -11.10
C LEU A 210 -6.65 19.41 -10.49
N ASN A 211 -5.98 19.96 -9.48
CA ASN A 211 -6.37 21.21 -8.80
C ASN A 211 -6.32 22.41 -9.74
N GLU A 212 -5.29 22.54 -10.59
CA GLU A 212 -5.18 23.60 -11.60
C GLU A 212 -6.31 23.55 -12.63
N CYS A 213 -6.80 22.35 -12.96
CA CYS A 213 -7.96 22.17 -13.82
C CYS A 213 -9.31 22.47 -13.12
N GLY A 214 -9.31 22.84 -11.83
CA GLY A 214 -10.51 23.10 -11.04
C GLY A 214 -11.39 21.87 -10.84
N LYS A 215 -10.83 20.67 -10.94
CA LYS A 215 -11.53 19.41 -10.69
C LYS A 215 -11.08 18.86 -9.34
N ASP A 216 -12.01 18.21 -8.65
CA ASP A 216 -11.71 17.43 -7.46
C ASP A 216 -11.56 15.93 -7.80
N LEU A 217 -10.98 15.18 -6.88
CA LEU A 217 -10.75 13.76 -7.04
C LEU A 217 -12.08 12.97 -7.16
N ARG A 218 -13.17 13.46 -6.57
CA ARG A 218 -14.49 12.84 -6.67
C ARG A 218 -15.05 12.96 -8.09
N ALA A 219 -14.91 14.14 -8.71
CA ALA A 219 -15.32 14.36 -10.09
C ALA A 219 -14.54 13.47 -11.07
N LEU A 220 -13.24 13.21 -10.80
CA LEU A 220 -12.42 12.29 -11.58
C LEU A 220 -12.96 10.86 -11.52
N LEU A 221 -13.47 10.43 -10.37
CA LEU A 221 -13.95 9.05 -10.15
C LEU A 221 -15.42 8.85 -10.49
N ASP A 222 -16.21 9.91 -10.65
CA ASP A 222 -17.65 9.81 -10.97
C ASP A 222 -17.97 8.90 -12.19
N PRO A 223 -17.22 8.95 -13.31
CA PRO A 223 -17.46 8.08 -14.46
C PRO A 223 -17.35 6.58 -14.12
N TYR A 224 -16.58 6.22 -13.09
CA TYR A 224 -16.31 4.84 -12.68
C TYR A 224 -17.23 4.36 -11.54
N ARG A 225 -18.22 5.18 -11.12
CA ARG A 225 -19.23 4.78 -10.14
C ARG A 225 -20.16 3.71 -10.71
N PRO A 226 -20.63 2.74 -9.89
CA PRO A 226 -21.63 1.80 -10.34
C PRO A 226 -22.89 2.55 -10.73
N ALA A 227 -23.46 2.21 -11.89
CA ALA A 227 -24.82 2.64 -12.18
C ALA A 227 -25.72 2.17 -11.02
N VAL A 228 -26.40 3.11 -10.38
CA VAL A 228 -27.41 2.78 -9.35
C VAL A 228 -28.45 1.90 -10.05
N ARG A 229 -28.42 0.59 -9.78
CA ARG A 229 -29.49 -0.28 -10.25
C ARG A 229 -30.76 0.18 -9.54
N LYS A 230 -31.67 0.81 -10.32
CA LYS A 230 -33.04 1.10 -9.90
C LYS A 230 -33.83 -0.19 -9.75
#